data_233096fc7422a9e0f00aa71c1e6d97eb
#
_entry.id   233096fc7422a9e0f00aa71c1e6d97eb
#
_cell.length_a   1.000
_cell.length_b   1.000
_cell.length_c   1.000
_cell.angle_alpha   90.00
_cell.angle_beta   90.00
_cell.angle_gamma   90.00
#
_symmetry.space_group_name_H-M   'P 1'
#
loop_
_entity.id
_entity.type
_entity.pdbx_description
1 polymer ?
#
loop_
_entity_poly.entity_id
_entity_poly.type
_entity_poly.pdbx_seq_one_letter_code
_entity_poly.pdbx_strand_id
1 'polypeptide(L)'
;GEWSYRLSVTDRHGTVWSEERSFSCLAAAAPENKGFVRAGATNYLHFDNGEQYIPVGENIAWPIGNAYLDYRDWLTALRANGGNYFRLWHAHWGLGIEWRAGWRDFEGLRRYHQPNGRYQDWLFDFCAENGIYVMLCLQHHGQVSSQVNPNWVDSPYNAANGGPCANTWDFFTEGAALAHTRNRLRYIVARWGYARSILAWELFNEVDW
;
A
#
# COMPACT_ATOMS: atom_id res chain seq x y z
N GLY A 1 2.48 10.01 26.26
CA GLY A 1 2.45 11.48 26.37
C GLY A 1 1.31 12.07 25.55
N GLU A 2 0.92 13.29 25.88
CA GLU A 2 -0.08 14.05 25.14
C GLU A 2 0.57 14.73 23.94
N TRP A 3 -0.14 14.70 22.81
CA TRP A 3 0.27 15.32 21.56
C TRP A 3 -0.87 16.17 21.03
N SER A 4 -0.56 17.27 20.39
CA SER A 4 -1.56 18.06 19.66
C SER A 4 -1.17 18.20 18.19
N TYR A 5 -2.16 18.43 17.34
CA TYR A 5 -1.96 18.66 15.93
C TYR A 5 -2.98 19.64 15.36
N ARG A 6 -2.60 20.29 14.27
CA ARG A 6 -3.47 21.09 13.41
C ARG A 6 -3.25 20.66 11.96
N LEU A 7 -4.30 20.66 11.19
CA LEU A 7 -4.23 20.41 9.75
C LEU A 7 -4.29 21.73 9.00
N SER A 8 -3.56 21.81 7.89
CA SER A 8 -3.69 22.95 6.98
C SER A 8 -3.91 22.46 5.54
N VAL A 9 -4.70 23.19 4.80
CA VAL A 9 -4.88 23.02 3.35
C VAL A 9 -4.53 24.34 2.68
N THR A 10 -3.63 24.28 1.71
CA THR A 10 -3.22 25.44 0.92
C THR A 10 -3.59 25.22 -0.54
N ASP A 11 -4.28 26.17 -1.12
CA ASP A 11 -4.59 26.23 -2.54
C ASP A 11 -4.29 27.63 -3.11
N ARG A 12 -4.74 27.91 -4.33
CA ARG A 12 -4.59 29.21 -5.00
C ARG A 12 -5.31 30.37 -4.27
N HIS A 13 -6.23 30.08 -3.36
CA HIS A 13 -7.01 31.07 -2.61
C HIS A 13 -6.43 31.34 -1.22
N GLY A 14 -5.45 30.57 -0.78
CA GLY A 14 -4.78 30.76 0.51
C GLY A 14 -4.68 29.46 1.33
N THR A 15 -4.41 29.64 2.63
CA THR A 15 -4.27 28.56 3.58
C THR A 15 -5.38 28.60 4.62
N VAL A 16 -6.06 27.48 4.82
CA VAL A 16 -7.05 27.28 5.89
C VAL A 16 -6.49 26.28 6.89
N TRP A 17 -6.72 26.52 8.17
CA TRP A 17 -6.29 25.68 9.28
C TRP A 17 -7.49 25.06 9.98
N SER A 18 -7.35 23.81 10.44
CA SER A 18 -8.30 23.21 11.36
C SER A 18 -8.17 23.80 12.76
N GLU A 19 -9.15 23.53 13.61
CA GLU A 19 -8.96 23.62 15.05
C GLU A 19 -7.82 22.71 15.51
N GLU A 20 -7.22 23.05 16.66
CA GLU A 20 -6.25 22.18 17.32
C GLU A 20 -6.97 20.97 17.93
N ARG A 21 -6.39 19.80 17.72
CA ARG A 21 -6.87 18.53 18.30
C ARG A 21 -5.73 17.85 19.03
N SER A 22 -6.06 17.05 20.02
CA SER A 22 -5.07 16.31 20.80
C SER A 22 -5.36 14.81 20.80
N PHE A 23 -4.33 14.02 21.08
CA PHE A 23 -4.42 12.59 21.34
C PHE A 23 -3.34 12.19 22.34
N SER A 24 -3.63 11.12 23.10
CA SER A 24 -2.68 10.53 24.04
C SER A 24 -1.92 9.40 23.38
N CYS A 25 -0.60 9.51 23.35
CA CYS A 25 0.27 8.38 23.01
C CYS A 25 0.56 7.60 24.29
N LEU A 26 -0.01 6.41 24.40
CA LEU A 26 0.19 5.52 25.53
C LEU A 26 1.56 4.81 25.41
N ALA A 27 2.14 4.40 26.53
CA ALA A 27 3.27 3.50 26.50
C ALA A 27 2.87 2.20 25.78
N ALA A 28 3.81 1.54 25.12
CA ALA A 28 3.59 0.26 24.48
C ALA A 28 3.02 -0.72 25.52
N ALA A 29 1.72 -0.99 25.42
CA ALA A 29 0.95 -1.53 26.53
C ALA A 29 0.99 -3.05 26.60
N ALA A 30 1.76 -3.75 25.78
CA ALA A 30 1.72 -5.21 25.83
C ALA A 30 2.95 -5.86 25.21
N PRO A 31 3.33 -7.05 25.70
CA PRO A 31 4.34 -7.92 25.08
C PRO A 31 4.06 -8.17 23.58
N GLU A 32 2.81 -8.04 23.15
CA GLU A 32 2.39 -8.22 21.75
C GLU A 32 2.86 -7.08 20.84
N ASN A 33 3.14 -5.89 21.38
CA ASN A 33 3.65 -4.78 20.57
C ASN A 33 5.16 -4.89 20.37
N LYS A 34 5.57 -5.68 19.39
CA LYS A 34 6.96 -5.92 19.04
C LYS A 34 7.61 -4.78 18.23
N GLY A 35 6.84 -3.77 17.84
CA GLY A 35 7.27 -2.70 16.94
C GLY A 35 7.24 -3.10 15.47
N PHE A 36 8.03 -2.42 14.66
CA PHE A 36 8.18 -2.73 13.24
C PHE A 36 9.17 -3.87 13.03
N VAL A 37 9.02 -4.57 11.90
CA VAL A 37 10.05 -5.50 11.42
C VAL A 37 11.16 -4.70 10.74
N ARG A 38 12.40 -5.05 11.00
CA ARG A 38 13.61 -4.39 10.48
C ARG A 38 14.57 -5.38 9.85
N ALA A 39 15.28 -4.92 8.82
CA ALA A 39 16.51 -5.53 8.37
C ALA A 39 17.65 -5.06 9.31
N GLY A 40 18.45 -5.98 9.80
CA GLY A 40 19.57 -5.68 10.70
C GLY A 40 20.92 -5.91 10.07
N ALA A 41 21.97 -5.88 10.91
CA ALA A 41 23.33 -6.21 10.52
C ALA A 41 23.51 -7.72 10.21
N THR A 42 22.55 -8.54 10.61
CA THR A 42 22.50 -9.97 10.30
C THR A 42 21.68 -10.22 9.04
N ASN A 43 21.76 -11.43 8.49
CA ASN A 43 20.94 -11.86 7.34
C ASN A 43 19.48 -12.19 7.72
N TYR A 44 19.06 -11.86 8.94
CA TYR A 44 17.73 -12.14 9.47
C TYR A 44 16.97 -10.87 9.77
N LEU A 45 15.64 -10.96 9.64
CA LEU A 45 14.73 -9.90 10.06
C LEU A 45 14.49 -9.99 11.58
N HIS A 46 14.24 -8.84 12.20
CA HIS A 46 13.90 -8.76 13.61
C HIS A 46 12.91 -7.61 13.87
N PHE A 47 12.21 -7.69 14.99
CA PHE A 47 11.35 -6.61 15.46
C PHE A 47 12.18 -5.51 16.17
N ASP A 48 11.55 -4.34 16.36
CA ASP A 48 12.16 -3.23 17.13
C ASP A 48 12.54 -3.65 18.56
N ASN A 49 11.86 -4.63 19.15
CA ASN A 49 12.19 -5.20 20.47
C ASN A 49 13.36 -6.20 20.46
N GLY A 50 13.93 -6.49 19.27
CA GLY A 50 15.07 -7.39 19.09
C GLY A 50 14.71 -8.86 18.86
N GLU A 51 13.44 -9.25 18.97
CA GLU A 51 13.03 -10.62 18.65
C GLU A 51 13.20 -10.90 17.14
N GLN A 52 13.67 -12.11 16.82
CA GLN A 52 13.81 -12.55 15.45
C GLN A 52 12.44 -12.73 14.78
N TYR A 53 12.32 -12.30 13.53
CA TYR A 53 11.17 -12.54 12.69
C TYR A 53 11.50 -13.45 11.52
N ILE A 54 10.77 -14.56 11.41
CA ILE A 54 10.89 -15.51 10.29
C ILE A 54 9.56 -15.51 9.54
N PRO A 55 9.50 -14.96 8.30
CA PRO A 55 8.28 -14.96 7.51
C PRO A 55 7.96 -16.37 7.01
N VAL A 56 6.74 -16.82 7.29
CA VAL A 56 6.17 -18.06 6.76
C VAL A 56 4.80 -17.72 6.18
N GLY A 57 4.63 -17.89 4.88
CA GLY A 57 3.37 -17.46 4.28
C GLY A 57 3.26 -17.69 2.79
N GLU A 58 2.33 -16.94 2.17
CA GLU A 58 1.89 -17.17 0.81
C GLU A 58 1.70 -15.88 0.01
N ASN A 59 1.62 -16.03 -1.31
CA ASN A 59 1.30 -14.94 -2.23
C ASN A 59 -0.22 -14.83 -2.37
N ILE A 60 -0.86 -14.04 -1.50
CA ILE A 60 -2.30 -13.75 -1.49
C ILE A 60 -2.50 -12.36 -2.11
N ALA A 61 -2.19 -12.25 -3.40
CA ALA A 61 -1.97 -10.97 -4.07
C ALA A 61 -3.25 -10.14 -4.29
N TRP A 62 -4.40 -10.77 -4.50
CA TRP A 62 -5.69 -10.11 -4.72
C TRP A 62 -6.87 -11.01 -4.32
N PRO A 63 -8.04 -10.42 -3.99
CA PRO A 63 -9.24 -11.17 -3.69
C PRO A 63 -9.86 -11.73 -4.97
N ILE A 64 -10.63 -12.81 -4.85
CA ILE A 64 -11.36 -13.46 -5.97
C ILE A 64 -12.88 -13.21 -5.90
N GLY A 65 -13.38 -12.74 -4.77
CA GLY A 65 -14.78 -12.43 -4.56
C GLY A 65 -14.98 -11.15 -3.76
N ASN A 66 -15.48 -11.28 -2.55
CA ASN A 66 -15.59 -10.17 -1.62
C ASN A 66 -14.28 -9.99 -0.86
N ALA A 67 -13.57 -8.90 -1.11
CA ALA A 67 -12.23 -8.66 -0.55
C ALA A 67 -12.21 -8.78 0.99
N TYR A 68 -13.23 -8.29 1.68
CA TYR A 68 -13.32 -8.36 3.13
C TYR A 68 -13.42 -9.82 3.62
N LEU A 69 -14.30 -10.61 3.01
CA LEU A 69 -14.52 -12.01 3.39
C LEU A 69 -13.32 -12.87 3.00
N ASP A 70 -12.82 -12.69 1.78
CA ASP A 70 -11.69 -13.47 1.27
C ASP A 70 -10.46 -13.31 2.16
N TYR A 71 -10.03 -12.07 2.44
CA TYR A 71 -8.86 -11.85 3.28
C TYR A 71 -9.07 -12.27 4.73
N ARG A 72 -10.25 -12.03 5.31
CA ARG A 72 -10.56 -12.50 6.66
C ARG A 72 -10.40 -14.02 6.75
N ASP A 73 -11.00 -14.75 5.84
CA ASP A 73 -11.05 -16.22 5.90
C ASP A 73 -9.68 -16.83 5.57
N TRP A 74 -9.00 -16.32 4.53
CA TRP A 74 -7.67 -16.82 4.14
C TRP A 74 -6.61 -16.51 5.19
N LEU A 75 -6.58 -15.31 5.72
CA LEU A 75 -5.58 -14.94 6.74
C LEU A 75 -5.86 -15.63 8.08
N THR A 76 -7.13 -15.86 8.43
CA THR A 76 -7.47 -16.68 9.59
C THR A 76 -6.96 -18.11 9.42
N ALA A 77 -7.17 -18.71 8.25
CA ALA A 77 -6.66 -20.04 7.93
C ALA A 77 -5.11 -20.08 7.91
N LEU A 78 -4.48 -19.08 7.28
CA LEU A 78 -3.03 -18.92 7.28
C LEU A 78 -2.47 -18.91 8.71
N ARG A 79 -3.03 -18.06 9.57
CA ARG A 79 -2.62 -17.94 10.97
C ARG A 79 -2.82 -19.23 11.75
N ALA A 80 -3.95 -19.90 11.58
CA ALA A 80 -4.28 -21.17 12.24
C ALA A 80 -3.29 -22.30 11.87
N ASN A 81 -2.65 -22.21 10.70
CA ASN A 81 -1.64 -23.14 10.23
C ASN A 81 -0.19 -22.66 10.43
N GLY A 82 0.03 -21.67 11.30
CA GLY A 82 1.36 -21.19 11.67
C GLY A 82 1.97 -20.17 10.72
N GLY A 83 1.23 -19.74 9.70
CA GLY A 83 1.65 -18.66 8.81
C GLY A 83 1.56 -17.30 9.48
N ASN A 84 2.43 -16.38 9.09
CA ASN A 84 2.51 -15.02 9.65
C ASN A 84 2.84 -13.96 8.59
N TYR A 85 2.77 -14.31 7.30
CA TYR A 85 3.19 -13.46 6.19
C TYR A 85 2.33 -13.69 4.96
N PHE A 86 2.05 -12.61 4.23
CA PHE A 86 1.53 -12.69 2.86
C PHE A 86 2.00 -11.51 2.02
N ARG A 87 1.85 -11.63 0.71
CA ARG A 87 2.15 -10.58 -0.26
C ARG A 87 0.87 -10.09 -0.90
N LEU A 88 0.66 -8.76 -0.91
CA LEU A 88 -0.50 -8.07 -1.48
C LEU A 88 -0.05 -7.18 -2.64
N TRP A 89 -0.83 -7.12 -3.73
CA TRP A 89 -0.55 -6.24 -4.86
C TRP A 89 -1.57 -5.11 -4.99
N HIS A 90 -1.09 -3.92 -5.30
CA HIS A 90 -1.91 -2.81 -5.79
C HIS A 90 -2.30 -3.04 -7.26
N ALA A 91 -2.94 -4.17 -7.54
CA ALA A 91 -3.51 -4.48 -8.84
C ALA A 91 -4.91 -3.85 -8.95
N HIS A 92 -5.25 -3.33 -10.14
CA HIS A 92 -6.54 -2.66 -10.38
C HIS A 92 -7.74 -3.59 -10.26
N TRP A 93 -7.55 -4.89 -10.48
CA TRP A 93 -8.58 -5.92 -10.25
C TRP A 93 -8.71 -6.35 -8.78
N GLY A 94 -7.80 -5.91 -7.93
CA GLY A 94 -7.74 -6.18 -6.50
C GLY A 94 -7.90 -4.91 -5.66
N LEU A 95 -6.93 -4.65 -4.78
CA LEU A 95 -6.95 -3.49 -3.88
C LEU A 95 -6.10 -2.30 -4.36
N GLY A 96 -5.78 -2.21 -5.64
CA GLY A 96 -5.10 -1.04 -6.21
C GLY A 96 -5.87 0.25 -5.93
N ILE A 97 -5.14 1.34 -5.77
CA ILE A 97 -5.74 2.63 -5.41
C ILE A 97 -5.84 3.62 -6.57
N GLU A 98 -5.30 3.29 -7.73
CA GLU A 98 -5.30 4.17 -8.89
C GLU A 98 -5.41 3.36 -10.18
N TRP A 99 -6.37 3.71 -11.04
CA TRP A 99 -6.52 3.13 -12.37
C TRP A 99 -7.25 4.11 -13.29
N ARG A 100 -7.38 3.77 -14.60
CA ARG A 100 -8.06 4.64 -15.56
C ARG A 100 -9.51 4.92 -15.18
N ALA A 101 -9.98 6.13 -15.48
CA ALA A 101 -11.36 6.49 -15.29
C ALA A 101 -12.32 5.58 -16.09
N GLY A 102 -13.48 5.28 -15.51
CA GLY A 102 -14.50 4.45 -16.11
C GLY A 102 -14.24 2.93 -16.06
N TRP A 103 -13.13 2.49 -15.49
CA TRP A 103 -12.94 1.09 -15.15
C TRP A 103 -13.40 0.85 -13.71
N ARG A 104 -14.51 0.13 -13.53
CA ARG A 104 -15.24 0.09 -12.24
C ARG A 104 -15.47 1.54 -11.77
N ASP A 105 -15.18 1.82 -10.52
CA ASP A 105 -15.36 3.12 -9.85
C ASP A 105 -14.05 3.93 -9.70
N PHE A 106 -13.02 3.59 -10.49
CA PHE A 106 -11.80 4.40 -10.56
C PHE A 106 -12.04 5.70 -11.35
N GLU A 107 -11.39 6.77 -10.90
CA GLU A 107 -11.54 8.12 -11.43
C GLU A 107 -10.33 8.63 -12.24
N GLY A 108 -9.35 7.77 -12.51
CA GLY A 108 -8.16 8.11 -13.29
C GLY A 108 -6.93 8.49 -12.49
N LEU A 109 -5.93 8.99 -13.21
CA LEU A 109 -4.64 9.39 -12.64
C LEU A 109 -4.82 10.47 -11.56
N ARG A 110 -4.10 10.33 -10.44
CA ARG A 110 -4.14 11.23 -9.27
C ARG A 110 -5.47 11.21 -8.49
N ARG A 111 -6.37 10.29 -8.79
CA ARG A 111 -7.61 10.07 -8.06
C ARG A 111 -7.52 8.73 -7.34
N TYR A 112 -7.23 8.80 -6.03
CA TYR A 112 -7.01 7.58 -5.25
C TYR A 112 -8.33 7.00 -4.76
N HIS A 113 -8.53 5.73 -5.09
CA HIS A 113 -9.76 4.99 -4.83
C HIS A 113 -10.00 4.77 -3.34
N GLN A 114 -10.89 5.56 -2.76
CA GLN A 114 -11.12 5.58 -1.31
C GLN A 114 -11.74 4.28 -0.77
N PRO A 115 -12.66 3.59 -1.46
CA PRO A 115 -13.14 2.28 -1.00
C PRO A 115 -11.99 1.27 -0.79
N ASN A 116 -11.09 1.11 -1.77
CA ASN A 116 -9.93 0.22 -1.61
C ASN A 116 -8.97 0.69 -0.52
N GLY A 117 -8.84 2.01 -0.35
CA GLY A 117 -8.08 2.58 0.76
C GLY A 117 -8.65 2.15 2.11
N ARG A 118 -9.99 2.21 2.30
CA ARG A 118 -10.66 1.76 3.53
C ARG A 118 -10.55 0.26 3.77
N TYR A 119 -10.59 -0.55 2.69
CA TYR A 119 -10.33 -1.99 2.82
C TYR A 119 -8.93 -2.26 3.35
N GLN A 120 -7.93 -1.52 2.86
CA GLN A 120 -6.55 -1.68 3.32
C GLN A 120 -6.37 -1.17 4.75
N ASP A 121 -7.03 -0.09 5.17
CA ASP A 121 -7.03 0.36 6.57
C ASP A 121 -7.47 -0.80 7.48
N TRP A 122 -8.64 -1.39 7.20
CA TRP A 122 -9.14 -2.55 7.93
C TRP A 122 -8.19 -3.76 7.85
N LEU A 123 -7.65 -4.05 6.67
CA LEU A 123 -6.78 -5.22 6.45
C LEU A 123 -5.50 -5.13 7.28
N PHE A 124 -4.88 -3.96 7.34
CA PHE A 124 -3.64 -3.77 8.10
C PHE A 124 -3.90 -3.79 9.61
N ASP A 125 -5.04 -3.30 10.07
CA ASP A 125 -5.46 -3.43 11.48
C ASP A 125 -5.72 -4.89 11.83
N PHE A 126 -6.48 -5.62 11.00
CA PHE A 126 -6.73 -7.05 11.15
C PHE A 126 -5.40 -7.85 11.20
N CYS A 127 -4.45 -7.53 10.33
CA CYS A 127 -3.13 -8.16 10.32
C CYS A 127 -2.37 -7.88 11.62
N ALA A 128 -2.39 -6.64 12.11
CA ALA A 128 -1.72 -6.27 13.36
C ALA A 128 -2.31 -7.03 14.57
N GLU A 129 -3.63 -7.18 14.64
CA GLU A 129 -4.34 -7.92 15.69
C GLU A 129 -4.03 -9.42 15.67
N ASN A 130 -3.75 -9.98 14.49
CA ASN A 130 -3.51 -11.41 14.30
C ASN A 130 -2.03 -11.79 14.15
N GLY A 131 -1.10 -10.85 14.30
CA GLY A 131 0.33 -11.11 14.17
C GLY A 131 0.72 -11.58 12.77
N ILE A 132 0.06 -11.04 11.73
CA ILE A 132 0.33 -11.29 10.32
C ILE A 132 0.97 -10.06 9.72
N TYR A 133 1.93 -10.25 8.82
CA TYR A 133 2.69 -9.17 8.21
C TYR A 133 2.56 -9.23 6.69
N VAL A 134 2.48 -8.07 6.06
CA VAL A 134 2.25 -7.94 4.61
C VAL A 134 3.43 -7.28 3.92
N MET A 135 3.88 -7.87 2.82
CA MET A 135 4.69 -7.18 1.82
C MET A 135 3.74 -6.56 0.80
N LEU A 136 3.69 -5.23 0.76
CA LEU A 136 2.80 -4.49 -0.13
C LEU A 136 3.52 -4.14 -1.43
N CYS A 137 3.13 -4.79 -2.51
CA CYS A 137 3.61 -4.49 -3.86
C CYS A 137 2.83 -3.29 -4.43
N LEU A 138 3.54 -2.20 -4.70
CA LEU A 138 2.96 -0.91 -5.07
C LEU A 138 2.71 -0.76 -6.57
N GLN A 139 3.40 -1.55 -7.39
CA GLN A 139 3.35 -1.52 -8.84
C GLN A 139 3.65 -2.92 -9.39
N HIS A 140 2.96 -3.34 -10.43
CA HIS A 140 3.30 -4.58 -11.14
C HIS A 140 3.62 -4.31 -12.61
N HIS A 141 4.42 -5.19 -13.23
CA HIS A 141 4.90 -5.04 -14.61
C HIS A 141 3.80 -4.76 -15.63
N GLY A 142 2.67 -5.46 -15.55
CA GLY A 142 1.58 -5.32 -16.50
C GLY A 142 1.06 -3.89 -16.66
N GLN A 143 1.14 -3.07 -15.61
CA GLN A 143 0.68 -1.66 -15.65
C GLN A 143 1.51 -0.81 -16.63
N VAL A 144 2.75 -1.21 -16.88
CA VAL A 144 3.69 -0.51 -17.78
C VAL A 144 4.27 -1.45 -18.85
N SER A 145 3.63 -2.60 -19.09
CA SER A 145 4.01 -3.55 -20.14
C SER A 145 2.97 -3.59 -21.26
N SER A 146 3.45 -3.66 -22.48
CA SER A 146 2.65 -3.91 -23.69
C SER A 146 2.82 -5.34 -24.21
N GLN A 147 3.63 -6.17 -23.56
CA GLN A 147 4.01 -7.50 -24.03
C GLN A 147 3.65 -8.60 -23.03
N VAL A 148 4.14 -8.52 -21.80
CA VAL A 148 3.91 -9.56 -20.77
C VAL A 148 2.79 -9.12 -19.83
N ASN A 149 1.71 -9.92 -19.78
CA ASN A 149 0.49 -9.60 -19.03
C ASN A 149 0.03 -8.15 -19.24
N PRO A 150 -0.12 -7.69 -20.48
CA PRO A 150 -0.17 -6.28 -20.84
C PRO A 150 -1.43 -5.60 -20.30
N ASN A 151 -1.24 -4.57 -19.50
CA ASN A 151 -2.29 -3.66 -19.05
C ASN A 151 -2.02 -2.20 -19.46
N TRP A 152 -0.96 -1.96 -20.26
CA TRP A 152 -0.58 -0.60 -20.69
C TRP A 152 -1.70 0.16 -21.38
N VAL A 153 -2.49 -0.53 -22.19
CA VAL A 153 -3.64 0.08 -22.90
C VAL A 153 -4.61 0.73 -21.91
N ASP A 154 -4.78 0.16 -20.73
CA ASP A 154 -5.68 0.64 -19.69
C ASP A 154 -4.95 1.39 -18.55
N SER A 155 -3.63 1.55 -18.63
CA SER A 155 -2.86 2.26 -17.61
C SER A 155 -3.26 3.74 -17.56
N PRO A 156 -3.47 4.32 -16.37
CA PRO A 156 -3.77 5.75 -16.24
C PRO A 156 -2.58 6.63 -16.64
N TYR A 157 -1.38 6.09 -16.72
CA TYR A 157 -0.18 6.80 -17.18
C TYR A 157 -0.09 6.89 -18.71
N ASN A 158 -0.82 6.05 -19.44
CA ASN A 158 -0.86 6.09 -20.92
C ASN A 158 -1.54 7.37 -21.41
N ALA A 159 -0.92 8.05 -22.38
CA ALA A 159 -1.45 9.27 -23.00
C ALA A 159 -2.86 9.08 -23.60
N ALA A 160 -3.16 7.90 -24.12
CA ALA A 160 -4.49 7.56 -24.60
C ALA A 160 -5.59 7.62 -23.52
N ASN A 161 -5.22 7.50 -22.23
CA ASN A 161 -6.10 7.61 -21.07
C ASN A 161 -5.94 8.96 -20.33
N GLY A 162 -5.28 9.95 -20.97
CA GLY A 162 -5.02 11.25 -20.36
C GLY A 162 -3.77 11.31 -19.47
N GLY A 163 -2.94 10.27 -19.48
CA GLY A 163 -1.68 10.22 -18.77
C GLY A 163 -0.52 10.92 -19.50
N PRO A 164 0.65 11.05 -18.87
CA PRO A 164 1.78 11.77 -19.44
C PRO A 164 2.68 10.95 -20.37
N CYS A 165 2.47 9.64 -20.49
CA CYS A 165 3.41 8.74 -21.17
C CYS A 165 2.89 8.32 -22.54
N ALA A 166 3.66 8.53 -23.60
CA ALA A 166 3.35 8.01 -24.93
C ALA A 166 3.70 6.50 -25.03
N ASN A 167 4.73 6.08 -24.31
CA ASN A 167 5.25 4.71 -24.32
C ASN A 167 5.46 4.18 -22.90
N THR A 168 5.61 2.88 -22.77
CA THR A 168 5.76 2.21 -21.46
C THR A 168 7.00 2.69 -20.68
N TRP A 169 8.14 2.88 -21.34
CA TRP A 169 9.39 3.34 -20.70
C TRP A 169 9.34 4.79 -20.23
N ASP A 170 8.43 5.63 -20.77
CA ASP A 170 8.24 7.01 -20.33
C ASP A 170 7.81 7.07 -18.86
N PHE A 171 7.19 5.99 -18.36
CA PHE A 171 6.83 5.87 -16.94
C PHE A 171 8.04 6.08 -16.01
N PHE A 172 9.21 5.64 -16.42
CA PHE A 172 10.45 5.73 -15.64
C PHE A 172 11.28 6.98 -15.91
N THR A 173 10.96 7.73 -16.95
CA THR A 173 11.80 8.85 -17.44
C THR A 173 11.06 10.16 -17.57
N GLU A 174 9.75 10.13 -17.86
CA GLU A 174 8.97 11.36 -18.05
C GLU A 174 8.73 12.07 -16.70
N GLY A 175 9.12 13.36 -16.64
CA GLY A 175 9.08 14.15 -15.42
C GLY A 175 7.69 14.21 -14.76
N ALA A 176 6.62 14.31 -15.56
CA ALA A 176 5.26 14.31 -15.06
C ALA A 176 4.85 12.94 -14.49
N ALA A 177 5.26 11.83 -15.12
CA ALA A 177 5.00 10.48 -14.60
C ALA A 177 5.71 10.25 -13.26
N LEU A 178 6.97 10.66 -13.16
CA LEU A 178 7.74 10.60 -11.92
C LEU A 178 7.10 11.45 -10.80
N ALA A 179 6.61 12.65 -11.13
CA ALA A 179 5.91 13.50 -10.18
C ALA A 179 4.61 12.87 -9.67
N HIS A 180 3.82 12.26 -10.55
CA HIS A 180 2.57 11.57 -10.17
C HIS A 180 2.86 10.33 -9.32
N THR A 181 3.83 9.51 -9.70
CA THR A 181 4.28 8.35 -8.92
C THR A 181 4.76 8.77 -7.53
N ARG A 182 5.57 9.84 -7.43
CA ARG A 182 6.01 10.39 -6.14
C ARG A 182 4.83 10.83 -5.27
N ASN A 183 3.82 11.47 -5.83
CA ASN A 183 2.63 11.89 -5.08
C ASN A 183 1.83 10.68 -4.61
N ARG A 184 1.68 9.64 -5.42
CA ARG A 184 1.05 8.38 -5.02
C ARG A 184 1.79 7.70 -3.87
N LEU A 185 3.12 7.62 -3.96
CA LEU A 185 3.94 7.06 -2.88
C LEU A 185 3.82 7.87 -1.59
N ARG A 186 3.80 9.21 -1.67
CA ARG A 186 3.56 10.08 -0.51
C ARG A 186 2.19 9.82 0.13
N TYR A 187 1.15 9.66 -0.67
CA TYR A 187 -0.19 9.32 -0.17
C TYR A 187 -0.19 7.98 0.55
N ILE A 188 0.42 6.95 -0.05
CA ILE A 188 0.54 5.60 0.51
C ILE A 188 1.25 5.65 1.87
N VAL A 189 2.40 6.29 1.93
CA VAL A 189 3.17 6.41 3.18
C VAL A 189 2.43 7.25 4.22
N ALA A 190 1.80 8.36 3.83
CA ALA A 190 1.03 9.19 4.74
C ALA A 190 -0.16 8.45 5.34
N ARG A 191 -0.80 7.56 4.56
CA ARG A 191 -1.96 6.80 5.03
C ARG A 191 -1.57 5.57 5.86
N TRP A 192 -0.54 4.82 5.46
CA TRP A 192 -0.23 3.51 6.02
C TRP A 192 1.17 3.35 6.61
N GLY A 193 2.01 4.38 6.56
CA GLY A 193 3.37 4.30 7.12
C GLY A 193 3.43 4.03 8.62
N TYR A 194 2.32 4.21 9.33
CA TYR A 194 2.19 3.88 10.75
C TYR A 194 1.89 2.38 10.99
N ALA A 195 1.41 1.66 9.99
CA ALA A 195 0.94 0.28 10.15
C ALA A 195 2.12 -0.68 10.34
N ARG A 196 2.27 -1.18 11.56
CA ARG A 196 3.34 -2.13 11.93
C ARG A 196 3.21 -3.50 11.26
N SER A 197 2.01 -3.84 10.79
CA SER A 197 1.76 -5.04 10.00
C SER A 197 2.33 -4.96 8.58
N ILE A 198 2.72 -3.79 8.09
CA ILE A 198 3.45 -3.69 6.82
C ILE A 198 4.91 -4.06 7.07
N LEU A 199 5.29 -5.25 6.61
CA LEU A 199 6.65 -5.78 6.68
C LEU A 199 7.60 -5.04 5.75
N ALA A 200 7.17 -4.87 4.51
CA ALA A 200 8.01 -4.32 3.45
C ALA A 200 7.17 -3.66 2.36
N TRP A 201 7.79 -2.70 1.68
CA TRP A 201 7.27 -2.03 0.49
C TRP A 201 8.02 -2.57 -0.72
N GLU A 202 7.32 -3.34 -1.55
CA GLU A 202 7.85 -3.76 -2.83
C GLU A 202 7.50 -2.69 -3.87
N LEU A 203 8.51 -1.99 -4.35
CA LEU A 203 8.27 -0.85 -5.24
C LEU A 203 7.70 -1.28 -6.58
N PHE A 204 8.15 -2.42 -7.10
CA PHE A 204 7.76 -2.92 -8.40
C PHE A 204 7.94 -4.43 -8.50
N ASN A 205 6.91 -5.14 -8.94
CA ASN A 205 6.99 -6.58 -9.23
C ASN A 205 7.48 -6.81 -10.66
N GLU A 206 8.50 -7.64 -10.83
CA GLU A 206 9.01 -8.08 -12.14
C GLU A 206 9.28 -6.89 -13.09
N VAL A 207 10.09 -5.93 -12.63
CA VAL A 207 10.35 -4.67 -13.35
C VAL A 207 11.14 -4.87 -14.66
N ASP A 208 11.72 -6.03 -14.85
CA ASP A 208 12.52 -6.44 -16.00
C ASP A 208 11.68 -6.96 -17.21
N TRP A 209 10.35 -6.96 -17.09
CA TRP A 209 9.41 -7.40 -18.15
C TRP A 209 8.74 -6.27 -18.92
#